data_891f90b07321c131b685b254c39ab61f
#
_entry.id   891f90b07321c131b685b254c39ab61f
#
_cell.length_a   1.000
_cell.length_b   1.000
_cell.length_c   1.000
_cell.angle_alpha   90.00
_cell.angle_beta   90.00
_cell.angle_gamma   90.00
#
_symmetry.space_group_name_H-M   'P 1'
#
loop_
_entity.id
_entity.type
_entity.pdbx_description
1 polymer ?
#
loop_
_entity_poly.entity_id
_entity_poly.type
_entity_poly.pdbx_seq_one_letter_code
_entity_poly.pdbx_strand_id
1 'polypeptide(L)'
;MSELIDTTEMYLRTLYELLEEGIDLRRARIVDRLHQSGPTVSQTVSRMERDGLVVLHRDRSLGLTQIGHDRAQAVMRRHRLVECLLTEVIGLDRVDVHDEACLLYTSPSPRDRTRS
;
A
#
# COMPACT_ATOMS: atom_id res chain seq x y z
N MET A 1 -7.91 -1.27 17.52
CA MET A 1 -7.92 -1.19 16.97
C MET A 1 -7.63 -0.54 16.39
N SER A 2 -7.55 -0.59 16.17
CA SER A 2 -7.36 -0.11 15.60
C SER A 2 -7.25 0.41 15.20
N GLU A 3 -7.32 0.44 15.11
CA GLU A 3 -6.96 1.17 14.66
C GLU A 3 -7.08 1.47 13.37
N LEU A 4 -6.91 2.55 12.93
CA LEU A 4 -7.03 2.90 11.60
C LEU A 4 -6.03 2.23 10.76
N ILE A 5 -4.88 2.02 11.26
CA ILE A 5 -3.83 1.41 10.51
C ILE A 5 -3.39 0.14 11.14
N ASP A 6 -3.53 -0.91 10.40
CA ASP A 6 -3.09 -2.21 10.82
C ASP A 6 -1.69 -2.41 10.30
N THR A 7 -0.83 -2.97 11.11
CA THR A 7 0.55 -3.24 10.71
C THR A 7 0.62 -4.09 9.46
N THR A 8 -0.21 -5.10 9.39
CA THR A 8 -0.24 -5.97 8.21
C THR A 8 -0.59 -5.18 6.96
N GLU A 9 -1.56 -4.29 7.09
CA GLU A 9 -1.95 -3.47 5.95
C GLU A 9 -0.84 -2.54 5.51
N MET A 10 -0.11 -2.00 6.46
CA MET A 10 1.01 -1.15 6.16
C MET A 10 2.07 -1.90 5.37
N TYR A 11 2.35 -3.12 5.78
CA TYR A 11 3.33 -3.93 5.09
C TYR A 11 2.84 -4.34 3.71
N LEU A 12 1.59 -4.70 3.60
CA LEU A 12 1.04 -5.07 2.29
C LEU A 12 1.11 -3.90 1.32
N ARG A 13 0.79 -2.73 1.80
CA ARG A 13 0.85 -1.55 0.97
C ARG A 13 2.29 -1.28 0.52
N THR A 14 3.23 -1.39 1.45
CA THR A 14 4.63 -1.16 1.13
C THR A 14 5.12 -2.15 0.08
N LEU A 15 4.78 -3.42 0.26
CA LEU A 15 5.20 -4.44 -0.69
C LEU A 15 4.58 -4.20 -2.06
N TYR A 16 3.33 -3.79 -2.09
CA TYR A 16 2.67 -3.53 -3.34
C TYR A 16 3.31 -2.34 -4.06
N GLU A 17 3.64 -1.31 -3.31
CA GLU A 17 4.30 -0.15 -3.88
C GLU A 17 5.66 -0.51 -4.45
N LEU A 18 6.42 -1.31 -3.72
CA LEU A 18 7.72 -1.75 -4.21
C LEU A 18 7.57 -2.56 -5.49
N LEU A 19 6.55 -3.38 -5.54
CA LEU A 19 6.29 -4.19 -6.70
C LEU A 19 5.99 -3.31 -7.91
N GLU A 20 5.20 -2.29 -7.71
CA GLU A 20 4.85 -1.37 -8.78
C GLU A 20 6.07 -0.59 -9.26
N GLU A 21 7.01 -0.35 -8.39
CA GLU A 21 8.22 0.37 -8.74
C GLU A 21 9.28 -0.52 -9.37
N GLY A 22 9.01 -1.80 -9.42
CA GLY A 22 9.97 -2.73 -9.99
C GLY A 22 11.15 -3.02 -9.08
N ILE A 23 10.97 -2.84 -7.79
CA ILE A 23 12.03 -3.08 -6.82
C ILE A 23 11.84 -4.44 -6.20
N ASP A 24 12.93 -5.16 -6.04
CA ASP A 24 12.88 -6.47 -5.40
C ASP A 24 12.27 -6.36 -4.02
N LEU A 25 11.39 -7.29 -3.70
CA LEU A 25 10.77 -7.30 -2.40
C LEU A 25 11.70 -8.00 -1.42
N ARG A 26 12.30 -7.22 -0.55
CA ARG A 26 13.20 -7.77 0.46
C ARG A 26 12.93 -7.09 1.78
N ARG A 27 13.23 -7.80 2.85
CA ARG A 27 12.99 -7.24 4.19
C ARG A 27 13.76 -5.94 4.40
N ALA A 28 14.95 -5.83 3.82
CA ALA A 28 15.71 -4.61 3.96
C ALA A 28 14.99 -3.42 3.38
N ARG A 29 14.22 -3.63 2.32
CA ARG A 29 13.47 -2.54 1.73
C ARG A 29 12.34 -2.08 2.64
N ILE A 30 11.74 -3.03 3.34
CA ILE A 30 10.70 -2.67 4.29
C ILE A 30 11.28 -1.89 5.44
N VAL A 31 12.44 -2.32 5.92
CA VAL A 31 13.13 -1.60 6.98
C VAL A 31 13.35 -0.15 6.58
N ASP A 32 13.83 0.05 5.37
CA ASP A 32 14.09 1.40 4.89
C ASP A 32 12.82 2.22 4.75
N ARG A 33 11.78 1.62 4.22
CA ARG A 33 10.56 2.36 3.96
C ARG A 33 9.77 2.69 5.21
N LEU A 34 9.72 1.75 6.13
CA LEU A 34 8.90 1.92 7.33
C LEU A 34 9.69 2.35 8.55
N HIS A 35 11.01 2.43 8.42
CA HIS A 35 11.87 2.86 9.52
C HIS A 35 11.67 2.00 10.76
N GLN A 36 11.57 0.70 10.56
CA GLN A 36 11.43 -0.23 11.65
C GLN A 36 12.68 -1.08 11.73
N SER A 37 12.91 -1.67 12.88
CA SER A 37 14.12 -2.48 13.07
C SER A 37 14.02 -3.77 12.28
N GLY A 38 15.18 -4.33 11.95
CA GLY A 38 15.24 -5.60 11.25
C GLY A 38 14.48 -6.70 11.95
N PRO A 39 14.70 -6.90 13.28
CA PRO A 39 13.96 -7.94 13.99
C PRO A 39 12.45 -7.75 13.94
N THR A 40 11.99 -6.51 14.05
CA THR A 40 10.56 -6.24 13.99
C THR A 40 10.00 -6.62 12.61
N VAL A 41 10.71 -6.23 11.56
CA VAL A 41 10.29 -6.55 10.21
C VAL A 41 10.27 -8.06 10.00
N SER A 42 11.30 -8.75 10.48
CA SER A 42 11.37 -10.20 10.33
C SER A 42 10.22 -10.90 11.04
N GLN A 43 9.85 -10.43 12.22
CA GLN A 43 8.74 -11.01 12.95
C GLN A 43 7.42 -10.81 12.23
N THR A 44 7.20 -9.62 11.72
CA THR A 44 5.97 -9.32 11.03
C THR A 44 5.88 -10.11 9.72
N VAL A 45 6.98 -10.19 8.99
CA VAL A 45 7.00 -10.93 7.75
C VAL A 45 6.75 -12.42 8.02
N SER A 46 7.33 -12.95 9.09
CA SER A 46 7.10 -14.35 9.43
C SER A 46 5.63 -14.61 9.74
N ARG A 47 4.99 -13.68 10.42
CA ARG A 47 3.58 -13.82 10.72
C ARG A 47 2.76 -13.76 9.43
N MET A 48 3.11 -12.85 8.54
CA MET A 48 2.40 -12.74 7.29
C MET A 48 2.58 -13.99 6.43
N GLU A 49 3.75 -14.60 6.54
CA GLU A 49 4.00 -15.84 5.83
C GLU A 49 3.11 -16.95 6.38
N ARG A 50 2.99 -17.03 7.69
CA ARG A 50 2.11 -18.02 8.31
C ARG A 50 0.66 -17.79 7.91
N ASP A 51 0.29 -16.54 7.73
CA ASP A 51 -1.08 -16.18 7.37
C ASP A 51 -1.35 -16.38 5.88
N GLY A 52 -0.35 -16.76 5.14
CA GLY A 52 -0.54 -17.04 3.71
C GLY A 52 -0.54 -15.81 2.83
N LEU A 53 0.01 -14.71 3.31
CA LEU A 53 0.01 -13.48 2.55
C LEU A 53 1.27 -13.28 1.73
N VAL A 54 2.38 -13.79 2.22
CA VAL A 54 3.64 -13.66 1.51
C VAL A 54 4.38 -14.98 1.51
N VAL A 55 5.31 -15.12 0.59
CA VAL A 55 6.21 -16.27 0.57
C VAL A 55 7.62 -15.76 0.58
N LEU A 56 8.51 -16.53 1.16
CA LEU A 56 9.92 -16.21 1.19
C LEU A 56 10.63 -17.14 0.23
N HIS A 57 11.29 -16.56 -0.75
CA HIS A 57 12.01 -17.36 -1.75
C HIS A 57 13.39 -17.72 -1.24
N ARG A 58 14.04 -18.63 -1.95
CA ARG A 58 15.36 -19.09 -1.54
C ARG A 58 16.38 -17.99 -1.48
N ASP A 59 16.29 -17.03 -2.37
CA ASP A 59 17.24 -15.94 -2.42
C ASP A 59 16.88 -14.85 -1.43
N ARG A 60 15.97 -15.15 -0.51
CA ARG A 60 15.54 -14.25 0.53
C ARG A 60 14.68 -13.10 0.06
N SER A 61 14.29 -13.10 -1.19
CA SER A 61 13.30 -12.12 -1.63
C SER A 61 11.93 -12.60 -1.20
N LEU A 62 11.00 -11.68 -1.17
CA LEU A 62 9.64 -11.97 -0.78
C LEU A 62 8.75 -11.92 -1.99
N GLY A 63 7.64 -12.62 -1.91
CA GLY A 63 6.62 -12.54 -2.94
C GLY A 63 5.28 -12.43 -2.28
N LEU A 64 4.34 -11.80 -2.95
CA LEU A 64 2.97 -11.77 -2.47
C LEU A 64 2.26 -12.98 -3.03
N THR A 65 1.53 -13.68 -2.17
CA THR A 65 0.67 -14.75 -2.65
C THR A 65 -0.51 -14.11 -3.37
N GLN A 66 -1.33 -14.90 -3.99
CA GLN A 66 -2.52 -14.35 -4.62
C GLN A 66 -3.40 -13.66 -3.57
N ILE A 67 -3.55 -14.28 -2.42
CA ILE A 67 -4.33 -13.70 -1.34
C ILE A 67 -3.70 -12.40 -0.87
N GLY A 68 -2.37 -12.40 -0.72
CA GLY A 68 -1.66 -11.20 -0.30
C GLY A 68 -1.79 -10.08 -1.31
N HIS A 69 -1.69 -10.43 -2.58
CA HIS A 69 -1.81 -9.44 -3.64
C HIS A 69 -3.21 -8.83 -3.66
N ASP A 70 -4.22 -9.68 -3.56
CA ASP A 70 -5.60 -9.19 -3.57
C ASP A 70 -5.87 -8.28 -2.40
N ARG A 71 -5.36 -8.66 -1.24
CA ARG A 71 -5.56 -7.86 -0.04
C ARG A 71 -4.80 -6.54 -0.14
N ALA A 72 -3.60 -6.58 -0.71
CA ALA A 72 -2.82 -5.36 -0.89
C ALA A 72 -3.53 -4.41 -1.83
N GLN A 73 -4.12 -4.93 -2.89
CA GLN A 73 -4.88 -4.09 -3.80
C GLN A 73 -6.05 -3.43 -3.10
N ALA A 74 -6.73 -4.17 -2.24
CA ALA A 74 -7.85 -3.61 -1.51
C ALA A 74 -7.40 -2.50 -0.57
N VAL A 75 -6.25 -2.70 0.07
CA VAL A 75 -5.70 -1.68 0.95
C VAL A 75 -5.35 -0.42 0.17
N MET A 76 -4.72 -0.59 -0.98
CA MET A 76 -4.34 0.55 -1.80
C MET A 76 -5.58 1.30 -2.28
N ARG A 77 -6.60 0.55 -2.65
CA ARG A 77 -7.83 1.16 -3.13
C ARG A 77 -8.49 1.99 -2.04
N ARG A 78 -8.57 1.45 -0.84
CA ARG A 78 -9.14 2.18 0.28
C ARG A 78 -8.35 3.43 0.58
N HIS A 79 -7.04 3.32 0.53
CA HIS A 79 -6.17 4.44 0.83
C HIS A 79 -6.38 5.57 -0.16
N ARG A 80 -6.45 5.24 -1.43
CA ARG A 80 -6.67 6.26 -2.46
C ARG A 80 -8.04 6.90 -2.33
N LEU A 81 -9.03 6.10 -1.99
CA LEU A 81 -10.36 6.62 -1.83
C LEU A 81 -10.44 7.62 -0.69
N VAL A 82 -9.78 7.31 0.41
CA VAL A 82 -9.76 8.22 1.55
C VAL A 82 -9.08 9.53 1.16
N GLU A 83 -7.99 9.45 0.43
CA GLU A 83 -7.31 10.65 -0.02
C GLU A 83 -8.21 11.50 -0.91
N CYS A 84 -8.95 10.86 -1.79
CA CYS A 84 -9.88 11.59 -2.63
C CYS A 84 -10.95 12.28 -1.81
N LEU A 85 -11.48 11.58 -0.85
CA LEU A 85 -12.51 12.17 -0.01
C LEU A 85 -11.98 13.35 0.77
N LEU A 86 -10.81 13.22 1.32
CA LEU A 86 -10.23 14.32 2.07
C LEU A 86 -10.00 15.52 1.18
N THR A 87 -9.52 15.28 -0.01
CA THR A 87 -9.26 16.36 -0.93
C THR A 87 -10.55 17.05 -1.35
N GLU A 88 -11.55 16.30 -1.67
CA GLU A 88 -12.77 16.88 -2.17
C GLU A 88 -13.66 17.46 -1.09
N VAL A 89 -13.77 16.78 0.00
CA VAL A 89 -14.66 17.21 1.03
C VAL A 89 -14.09 18.33 1.87
N ILE A 90 -12.84 18.21 2.20
CA ILE A 90 -12.20 19.20 3.03
C ILE A 90 -11.57 20.32 2.24
N GLY A 91 -11.36 20.08 0.98
CA GLY A 91 -10.79 21.10 0.14
C GLY A 91 -9.30 21.23 0.24
N LEU A 92 -8.65 20.18 0.62
CA LEU A 92 -7.22 20.21 0.68
C LEU A 92 -6.66 20.34 -0.70
N ASP A 93 -5.74 21.23 -0.83
CA ASP A 93 -5.23 21.46 -2.10
C ASP A 93 -4.01 20.81 -2.45
N ARG A 94 -3.86 19.66 -2.38
CA ARG A 94 -2.73 18.98 -2.70
C ARG A 94 -2.88 18.32 -3.86
N VAL A 95 -3.29 18.96 -4.61
CA VAL A 95 -3.72 18.54 -5.71
C VAL A 95 -3.05 17.70 -6.58
N ASP A 96 -1.96 17.94 -6.95
CA ASP A 96 -1.38 17.25 -8.03
C ASP A 96 -1.40 15.79 -7.90
N VAL A 97 -1.05 15.29 -6.79
CA VAL A 97 -0.99 13.87 -6.60
C VAL A 97 -2.35 13.28 -6.42
N HIS A 98 -3.17 13.96 -5.70
CA HIS A 98 -4.45 13.40 -5.36
C HIS A 98 -5.45 13.47 -6.49
N ASP A 99 -5.26 14.39 -7.37
CA ASP A 99 -6.09 14.44 -8.55
C ASP A 99 -6.01 13.18 -9.35
N GLU A 100 -4.82 12.70 -9.55
CA GLU A 100 -4.64 11.50 -10.28
C GLU A 100 -5.30 10.32 -9.62
N ALA A 101 -5.18 10.24 -8.32
CA ALA A 101 -5.80 9.16 -7.59
C ALA A 101 -7.31 9.22 -7.74
N CYS A 102 -7.87 10.40 -7.69
CA CYS A 102 -9.29 10.53 -7.84
C CYS A 102 -9.76 10.15 -9.23
N LEU A 103 -9.01 10.53 -10.20
CA LEU A 103 -9.37 10.16 -11.57
C LEU A 103 -9.39 8.66 -11.77
N LEU A 104 -8.46 7.98 -11.15
CA LEU A 104 -8.42 6.54 -11.28
C LEU A 104 -9.62 5.87 -10.69
N TYR A 105 -10.15 6.42 -9.63
CA TYR A 105 -11.25 5.80 -8.99
C TYR A 105 -12.60 6.27 -9.42
N THR A 106 -12.73 7.52 -9.63
CA THR A 106 -14.02 8.02 -10.03
C THR A 106 -14.13 7.91 -11.50
N SER A 107 -13.15 7.46 -12.11
CA SER A 107 -13.10 7.22 -13.44
C SER A 107 -13.54 8.35 -14.18
N PRO A 108 -13.97 8.26 -15.28
CA PRO A 108 -14.14 9.33 -16.19
C PRO A 108 -15.11 10.39 -15.83
N SER A 109 -15.17 10.76 -14.67
CA SER A 109 -16.07 11.80 -14.35
C SER A 109 -15.51 13.13 -14.83
N PRO A 110 -16.20 13.84 -15.61
CA PRO A 110 -15.69 15.12 -16.07
C PRO A 110 -15.48 16.09 -14.97
N ARG A 111 -16.22 15.94 -13.93
CA ARG A 111 -16.10 16.80 -12.84
C ARG A 111 -14.73 16.80 -12.23
N ASP A 112 -14.11 15.67 -12.23
CA ASP A 112 -12.82 15.59 -11.65
C ASP A 112 -11.81 16.41 -12.38
N ARG A 113 -12.02 16.54 -13.67
CA ARG A 113 -11.07 17.28 -14.40
C ARG A 113 -11.26 18.74 -14.23
N THR A 114 -12.44 19.14 -13.98
CA THR A 114 -12.66 20.52 -13.87
C THR A 114 -12.09 21.10 -12.64
N ARG A 115 -11.75 20.23 -11.72
CA ARG A 115 -11.20 20.75 -10.59
C ARG A 115 -9.87 21.28 -10.83
N SER A 116 -9.25 20.89 -11.77
CA SER A 116 -7.88 21.30 -11.94
C SER A 116 -7.72 22.73 -12.24
#